data_3e4df82c631fc637f12be52ecd50d247
#
_entry.id   3e4df82c631fc637f12be52ecd50d247
#
_cell.length_a   1.000
_cell.length_b   1.000
_cell.length_c   1.000
_cell.angle_alpha   90.00
_cell.angle_beta   90.00
_cell.angle_gamma   90.00
#
_symmetry.space_group_name_H-M   'P 1'
#
loop_
_entity.id
_entity.type
_entity.pdbx_description
1 polymer ?
#
loop_
_entity_poly.entity_id
_entity_poly.type
_entity_poly.pdbx_seq_one_letter_code
_entity_poly.pdbx_strand_id
1 'polypeptide(L)' 'MPHLQFEINKKVSNESKEVFVNEIRDTFSEVMDTGTDHIAISLREYDKYNLTIGRADINDDICLMNLDIR' A
#
# COMPACT_ATOMS: atom_id res chain seq x y z
N MET A 1 -9.07 -0.40 -14.77
CA MET A 1 -8.93 0.36 -13.51
C MET A 1 -7.69 -0.14 -12.78
N PRO A 2 -6.67 0.69 -12.57
CA PRO A 2 -5.50 0.27 -11.80
C PRO A 2 -5.85 0.11 -10.32
N HIS A 3 -5.30 -0.94 -9.73
CA HIS A 3 -5.50 -1.23 -8.31
C HIS A 3 -4.15 -1.48 -7.66
N LEU A 4 -3.77 -0.62 -6.72
CA LEU A 4 -2.56 -0.78 -5.93
C LEU A 4 -2.94 -1.38 -4.59
N GLN A 5 -2.38 -2.54 -4.29
CA GLN A 5 -2.66 -3.28 -3.06
C GLN A 5 -1.43 -3.28 -2.18
N PHE A 6 -1.60 -2.84 -0.94
CA PHE A 6 -0.51 -2.79 0.03
C PHE A 6 -0.82 -3.68 1.21
N GLU A 7 0.20 -4.37 1.69
CA GLU A 7 0.11 -5.20 2.90
C GLU A 7 1.24 -4.80 3.83
N ILE A 8 0.91 -4.48 5.07
CA ILE A 8 1.89 -4.09 6.07
C ILE A 8 1.71 -4.91 7.34
N ASN A 9 2.79 -5.08 8.09
CA ASN A 9 2.80 -5.91 9.30
C ASN A 9 2.76 -5.08 10.58
N LYS A 10 2.07 -3.95 10.53
CA LYS A 10 1.86 -3.10 11.70
C LYS A 10 0.59 -2.29 11.53
N LYS A 11 0.09 -1.78 12.64
CA LYS A 11 -1.06 -0.87 12.61
C LYS A 11 -0.58 0.57 12.58
N VAL A 12 -1.23 1.38 11.75
CA VAL A 12 -0.94 2.81 11.68
C VAL A 12 -2.24 3.59 11.91
N SER A 13 -2.10 4.85 12.28
CA SER A 13 -3.26 5.71 12.51
C SER A 13 -4.04 5.95 11.22
N ASN A 14 -5.32 6.27 11.35
CA ASN A 14 -6.14 6.62 10.19
C ASN A 14 -5.62 7.86 9.48
N GLU A 15 -5.06 8.81 10.21
CA GLU A 15 -4.46 10.00 9.62
C GLU A 15 -3.26 9.64 8.74
N SER A 16 -2.39 8.76 9.23
CA SER A 16 -1.24 8.30 8.44
C SER A 16 -1.68 7.53 7.20
N LYS A 17 -2.73 6.71 7.31
CA LYS A 17 -3.29 5.98 6.16
C LYS A 17 -3.81 6.94 5.10
N GLU A 18 -4.51 7.98 5.52
CA GLU A 18 -5.07 8.97 4.60
C GLU A 18 -3.96 9.71 3.84
N VAL A 19 -2.92 10.14 4.54
CA VAL A 19 -1.77 10.80 3.92
C VAL A 19 -1.10 9.85 2.92
N PHE A 20 -0.86 8.62 3.32
CA PHE A 20 -0.23 7.61 2.46
C PHE A 20 -1.04 7.37 1.19
N VAL A 21 -2.35 7.14 1.33
CA VAL A 21 -3.23 6.86 0.20
C VAL A 21 -3.27 8.05 -0.75
N ASN A 22 -3.38 9.26 -0.24
CA ASN A 22 -3.42 10.46 -1.07
C ASN A 22 -2.12 10.66 -1.84
N GLU A 23 -0.97 10.47 -1.19
CA GLU A 23 0.32 10.61 -1.85
C GLU A 23 0.53 9.55 -2.93
N ILE A 24 0.19 8.30 -2.65
CA ILE A 24 0.31 7.21 -3.62
C ILE A 24 -0.60 7.47 -4.82
N ARG A 25 -1.84 7.84 -4.58
CA ARG A 25 -2.79 8.11 -5.66
C ARG A 25 -2.31 9.26 -6.55
N ASP A 26 -1.88 10.35 -5.96
CA ASP A 26 -1.44 11.51 -6.71
C ASP A 26 -0.17 11.23 -7.49
N THR A 27 0.79 10.54 -6.89
CA THR A 27 2.03 10.15 -7.56
C THR A 27 1.76 9.20 -8.72
N PHE A 28 0.93 8.19 -8.50
CA PHE A 28 0.58 7.23 -9.56
C PHE A 28 -0.13 7.93 -10.72
N SER A 29 -1.07 8.82 -10.39
CA SER A 29 -1.80 9.61 -11.39
C SER A 29 -0.85 10.43 -12.24
N GLU A 30 0.12 11.07 -11.63
CA GLU A 30 1.12 11.90 -12.33
C GLU A 30 2.02 11.04 -13.20
N VAL A 31 2.59 9.98 -12.65
CA VAL A 31 3.54 9.11 -13.38
C VAL A 31 2.86 8.42 -14.55
N MET A 32 1.64 7.95 -14.38
CA MET A 32 0.92 7.20 -15.41
C MET A 32 0.06 8.07 -16.30
N ASP A 33 0.04 9.39 -16.06
CA ASP A 33 -0.75 10.35 -16.80
C ASP A 33 -2.22 9.91 -16.91
N THR A 34 -2.83 9.61 -15.77
CA THR A 34 -4.22 9.18 -15.70
C THR A 34 -4.95 9.95 -14.61
N GLY A 35 -6.28 9.99 -14.71
CA GLY A 35 -7.10 10.65 -13.70
C GLY A 35 -7.11 9.88 -12.38
N THR A 36 -7.25 10.59 -11.29
CA THR A 36 -7.29 9.99 -9.95
C THR A 36 -8.56 9.17 -9.70
N ASP A 37 -9.64 9.46 -10.42
CA ASP A 37 -10.94 8.82 -10.22
C ASP A 37 -10.94 7.33 -10.50
N HIS A 38 -9.97 6.86 -11.28
CA HIS A 38 -9.90 5.47 -11.71
C HIS A 38 -8.91 4.64 -10.92
N ILE A 39 -8.24 5.24 -9.93
CA ILE A 39 -7.20 4.55 -9.17
C ILE A 39 -7.81 4.00 -7.88
N ALA A 40 -7.71 2.68 -7.70
CA ALA A 40 -8.11 2.04 -6.46
C ALA A 40 -6.88 1.71 -5.63
N ILE A 41 -6.95 1.96 -4.33
CA ILE A 41 -5.87 1.66 -3.40
C ILE A 41 -6.46 0.90 -2.23
N SER A 42 -5.88 -0.24 -1.88
CA SER A 42 -6.24 -0.98 -0.68
C SER A 42 -5.03 -1.14 0.21
N LEU A 43 -5.26 -1.10 1.52
CA LEU A 43 -4.21 -1.26 2.52
C LEU A 43 -4.71 -2.27 3.55
N ARG A 44 -3.95 -3.36 3.72
CA ARG A 44 -4.25 -4.38 4.71
C ARG A 44 -3.19 -4.39 5.78
N GLU A 45 -3.64 -4.43 7.03
CA GLU A 45 -2.75 -4.47 8.17
C GLU A 45 -2.77 -5.87 8.78
N TYR A 46 -1.59 -6.40 9.03
CA TYR A 46 -1.41 -7.71 9.66
C TYR A 46 -0.57 -7.53 10.92
N ASP A 47 -0.65 -8.48 11.84
CA ASP A 47 0.30 -8.52 12.92
C ASP A 47 1.64 -9.08 12.41
N LYS A 48 2.68 -9.01 13.25
CA LYS A 48 4.04 -9.40 12.87
C LYS A 48 4.17 -10.86 12.46
N TYR A 49 3.26 -11.71 12.92
CA TYR A 49 3.32 -13.15 12.63
C TYR A 49 2.53 -13.53 11.38
N ASN A 50 1.67 -12.66 10.91
CA ASN A 50 0.80 -12.94 9.76
C ASN A 50 1.36 -12.45 8.43
N LEU A 51 2.45 -11.70 8.45
CA LEU A 51 3.10 -11.22 7.23
C LEU A 51 4.60 -11.33 7.43
N THR A 52 5.22 -12.24 6.70
CA THR A 52 6.65 -12.52 6.83
C THR A 52 7.33 -12.55 5.48
N ILE A 53 8.62 -12.23 5.48
CA ILE A 53 9.51 -12.39 4.33
C ILE A 53 10.71 -13.17 4.83
N GLY A 54 11.13 -14.21 4.08
CA GLY A 54 12.18 -15.12 4.51
C GLY A 54 13.51 -14.47 4.92
N ARG A 55 13.83 -13.31 4.33
CA ARG A 55 15.07 -12.58 4.64
C ARG A 55 14.93 -11.57 5.78
N ALA A 56 13.71 -11.31 6.23
CA ALA A 56 13.45 -10.29 7.23
C ALA A 56 13.29 -10.92 8.62
N ASP A 57 13.74 -10.17 9.64
CA ASP A 57 13.51 -10.53 11.03
C ASP A 57 12.04 -10.29 11.36
N ILE A 58 11.52 -11.02 12.36
CA ILE A 58 10.12 -10.88 12.79
C ILE A 58 9.79 -9.47 13.27
N ASN A 59 10.79 -8.72 13.72
CA ASN A 59 10.60 -7.35 14.20
C ASN A 59 10.77 -6.28 13.12
N ASP A 60 11.14 -6.68 11.91
CA ASP A 60 11.31 -5.71 10.81
C ASP A 60 9.94 -5.23 10.30
N ASP A 61 9.91 -3.98 9.87
CA ASP A 61 8.72 -3.44 9.21
C ASP A 61 8.71 -3.92 7.76
N ILE A 62 7.59 -4.50 7.36
CA ILE A 62 7.43 -5.08 6.02
C ILE A 62 6.27 -4.39 5.32
N CYS A 63 6.50 -4.01 4.08
CA CYS A 63 5.46 -3.52 3.20
C CYS A 63 5.57 -4.23 1.86
N LEU A 64 4.51 -4.90 1.46
CA LEU A 64 4.41 -5.54 0.15
C LEU A 64 3.41 -4.78 -0.71
N MET A 65 3.72 -4.64 -1.98
CA MET A 65 2.84 -3.97 -2.92
C MET A 65 2.59 -4.86 -4.13
N ASN A 66 1.33 -4.93 -4.54
CA ASN A 66 0.93 -5.57 -5.78
C ASN A 66 0.18 -4.56 -6.64
N LEU A 67 0.54 -4.47 -7.90
CA LEU A 67 -0.10 -3.57 -8.86
C LEU A 67 -0.83 -4.39 -9.90
N ASP A 68 -2.14 -4.15 -10.01
CA ASP A 68 -3.00 -4.76 -11.02
C ASP A 68 -3.49 -3.65 -11.94
N ILE A 69 -3.05 -3.67 -13.18
CA ILE A 69 -3.43 -2.68 -14.20
C ILE A 69 -4.43 -3.32 -15.15
N ARG A 70 -5.63 -2.80 -15.19
CA ARG A 70 -6.66 -3.29 -16.10
C ARG A 70 -7.35 -2.15 -16.82
#